data_55e14dd395b4bc04cbc39b1fd49f37d6
#
_entry.id   55e14dd395b4bc04cbc39b1fd49f37d6
#
_cell.length_a   1.000
_cell.length_b   1.000
_cell.length_c   1.000
_cell.angle_alpha   90.00
_cell.angle_beta   90.00
_cell.angle_gamma   90.00
#
_symmetry.space_group_name_H-M   'P 1'
#
loop_
_entity.id
_entity.type
_entity.pdbx_description
1 polymer ?
#
loop_
_entity_poly.entity_id
_entity_poly.type
_entity_poly.pdbx_seq_one_letter_code
_entity_poly.pdbx_strand_id
1 'polypeptide(L)' 'KAGVKRWMGIRPTVRGVVMNPVDHPHGGGEGKTGEGRHAVDPWGNLTKGYRTRNNKRTQSMIVSRRKK' A
#
# COMPACT_ATOMS: atom_id res chain seq x y z
N LYS A 1 17.48 9.37 4.84
CA LYS A 1 16.87 10.51 4.14
C LYS A 1 16.72 10.23 2.66
N ALA A 2 15.92 11.03 1.98
CA ALA A 2 15.60 10.82 0.56
C ALA A 2 16.83 10.83 -0.35
N GLY A 3 17.77 11.74 -0.09
CA GLY A 3 19.00 11.82 -0.88
C GLY A 3 19.82 10.55 -0.82
N VAL A 4 19.93 9.95 0.37
CA VAL A 4 20.65 8.70 0.55
C VAL A 4 19.98 7.57 -0.23
N LYS A 5 18.67 7.51 -0.21
CA LYS A 5 17.93 6.50 -0.96
C LYS A 5 18.17 6.62 -2.46
N ARG A 6 18.20 7.86 -2.98
CA ARG A 6 18.51 8.08 -4.39
C ARG A 6 19.92 7.65 -4.74
N TRP A 7 20.87 7.85 -3.84
CA TRP A 7 22.24 7.38 -4.05
C TRP A 7 22.32 5.86 -4.17
N MET A 8 21.38 5.15 -3.54
CA MET A 8 21.29 3.70 -3.64
C MET A 8 20.57 3.22 -4.91
N GLY A 9 20.18 4.13 -5.79
CA GLY A 9 19.45 3.80 -7.01
C GLY A 9 17.96 3.60 -6.83
N ILE A 10 17.43 3.92 -5.64
CA ILE A 10 16.00 3.76 -5.36
C ILE A 10 15.22 4.95 -5.89
N ARG A 11 14.30 4.70 -6.81
CA ARG A 11 13.44 5.72 -7.38
C ARG A 11 12.33 6.10 -6.40
N PRO A 12 11.85 7.36 -6.44
CA PRO A 12 10.73 7.76 -5.59
C PRO A 12 9.47 6.96 -5.89
N THR A 13 8.70 6.71 -4.83
CA THR A 13 7.40 6.02 -4.94
C THR A 13 6.28 7.05 -4.81
N VAL A 14 5.33 7.01 -5.74
CA VAL A 14 4.17 7.90 -5.72
C VAL A 14 3.00 7.18 -5.07
N ARG A 15 2.36 7.85 -4.11
CA ARG A 15 1.18 7.32 -3.42
C ARG A 15 -0.04 7.40 -4.34
N GLY A 16 -0.96 6.44 -4.22
CA GLY A 16 -2.18 6.44 -5.02
C GLY A 16 -3.07 7.65 -4.79
N VAL A 17 -3.08 8.18 -3.57
CA VAL A 17 -3.91 9.33 -3.18
C VAL A 17 -3.56 10.62 -3.95
N VAL A 18 -2.34 10.74 -4.43
CA VAL A 18 -1.91 11.92 -5.19
C VAL A 18 -2.01 11.73 -6.70
N MET A 19 -2.53 10.60 -7.13
CA MET A 19 -2.74 10.31 -8.54
C MET A 19 -4.09 10.80 -9.00
N ASN A 20 -4.33 10.74 -10.31
CA ASN A 20 -5.64 11.02 -10.89
C ASN A 20 -6.54 9.77 -10.77
N PRO A 21 -7.89 9.96 -10.87
CA PRO A 21 -8.80 8.82 -10.75
C PRO A 21 -8.54 7.71 -11.76
N VAL A 22 -8.04 8.04 -12.94
CA VAL A 22 -7.72 7.05 -13.97
C VAL A 22 -6.54 6.17 -13.57
N ASP A 23 -5.67 6.67 -12.70
CA ASP A 23 -4.42 5.97 -12.33
C ASP A 23 -4.55 5.13 -11.07
N HIS A 24 -5.49 5.48 -10.18
CA HIS A 24 -5.63 4.78 -8.91
C HIS A 24 -7.03 5.01 -8.32
N PRO A 25 -7.63 4.00 -7.67
CA PRO A 25 -8.93 4.17 -6.99
C PRO A 25 -8.96 5.26 -5.93
N HIS A 26 -7.83 5.60 -5.32
CA HIS A 26 -7.75 6.69 -4.34
C HIS A 26 -7.50 8.05 -4.99
N GLY A 27 -7.36 8.12 -6.29
CA GLY A 27 -7.05 9.35 -7.00
C GLY A 27 -8.20 10.33 -7.04
N GLY A 28 -7.88 11.55 -7.41
CA GLY A 28 -8.87 12.60 -7.66
C GLY A 28 -9.40 13.26 -6.41
N GLY A 29 -8.63 14.01 -5.71
CA GLY A 29 -9.05 14.84 -4.59
C GLY A 29 -8.37 16.18 -4.67
N GLU A 30 -8.61 17.03 -3.70
CA GLU A 30 -7.98 18.34 -3.60
C GLU A 30 -7.24 18.47 -2.26
N GLY A 31 -6.08 19.12 -2.31
CA GLY A 31 -5.29 19.37 -1.11
C GLY A 31 -4.90 18.10 -0.39
N LYS A 32 -5.09 18.08 0.92
CA LYS A 32 -4.75 16.94 1.76
C LYS A 32 -5.92 15.97 1.88
N THR A 33 -6.41 15.48 0.77
CA THR A 33 -7.53 14.55 0.76
C THR A 33 -7.14 13.19 1.33
N GLY A 34 -8.11 12.47 1.89
CA GLY A 34 -7.95 11.09 2.31
C GLY A 34 -8.26 10.14 1.18
N GLU A 35 -8.34 8.85 1.50
CA GLU A 35 -8.55 7.82 0.50
C GLU A 35 -9.99 7.81 -0.04
N GLY A 36 -10.95 8.32 0.72
CA GLY A 36 -12.35 8.40 0.30
C GLY A 36 -13.09 7.07 0.28
N ARG A 37 -12.40 5.96 0.58
CA ARG A 37 -12.95 4.61 0.59
C ARG A 37 -12.00 3.71 1.40
N HIS A 38 -12.34 2.43 1.48
CA HIS A 38 -11.42 1.46 2.10
C HIS A 38 -10.09 1.44 1.34
N ALA A 39 -8.98 1.23 2.06
CA ALA A 39 -7.67 1.18 1.45
C ALA A 39 -7.58 0.05 0.44
N VAL A 40 -7.22 0.40 -0.79
CA VAL A 40 -7.11 -0.56 -1.89
C VAL A 40 -5.79 -0.36 -2.64
N ASP A 41 -5.39 -1.38 -3.39
CA ASP A 41 -4.22 -1.30 -4.26
C ASP A 41 -4.64 -0.75 -5.65
N PRO A 42 -3.68 -0.54 -6.60
CA PRO A 42 -4.02 0.00 -7.92
C PRO A 42 -5.03 -0.85 -8.69
N TRP A 43 -5.16 -2.14 -8.38
CA TRP A 43 -6.08 -3.04 -9.06
C TRP A 43 -7.42 -3.19 -8.36
N GLY A 44 -7.62 -2.44 -7.25
CA GLY A 44 -8.89 -2.43 -6.54
C GLY A 44 -9.02 -3.44 -5.41
N ASN A 45 -7.99 -4.24 -5.15
CA ASN A 45 -8.02 -5.22 -4.05
C ASN A 45 -7.82 -4.52 -2.71
N LEU A 46 -8.59 -4.92 -1.71
CA LEU A 46 -8.44 -4.36 -0.36
C LEU A 46 -7.07 -4.71 0.21
N THR A 47 -6.40 -3.72 0.80
CA THR A 47 -5.06 -3.89 1.36
C THR A 47 -5.05 -4.12 2.85
N LYS A 48 -6.18 -3.87 3.53
CA LYS A 48 -6.30 -4.07 4.98
C LYS A 48 -7.42 -5.06 5.27
N GLY A 49 -7.20 -5.90 6.27
CA GLY A 49 -8.17 -6.90 6.69
C GLY A 49 -8.01 -8.25 6.02
N TYR A 50 -7.22 -8.35 4.99
CA TYR A 50 -6.94 -9.63 4.31
C TYR A 50 -5.58 -10.17 4.68
N ARG A 51 -5.41 -11.47 4.51
CA ARG A 51 -4.12 -12.13 4.72
C ARG A 51 -3.23 -11.84 3.52
N THR A 52 -2.28 -10.93 3.69
CA THR A 52 -1.35 -10.57 2.63
C THR A 52 0.03 -11.22 2.78
N ARG A 53 0.31 -11.79 3.96
CA ARG A 53 1.58 -12.43 4.20
C ARG A 53 1.67 -13.74 3.42
N ASN A 54 2.77 -13.91 2.70
CA ASN A 54 2.99 -15.09 1.84
C ASN A 54 4.39 -15.65 1.99
N ASN A 55 4.98 -15.52 3.18
CA ASN A 55 6.31 -16.04 3.44
C ASN A 55 6.20 -17.47 3.96
N LYS A 56 6.43 -18.45 3.08
CA LYS A 56 6.30 -19.86 3.41
C LYS A 56 7.38 -20.35 4.37
N ARG A 57 8.57 -19.75 4.34
CA ARG A 57 9.70 -20.19 5.18
C ARG A 57 9.43 -20.03 6.66
N THR A 58 8.72 -18.98 7.04
CA THR A 58 8.46 -18.68 8.45
C THR A 58 7.00 -18.87 8.84
N GLN A 59 6.20 -19.46 7.97
CA GLN A 59 4.78 -19.68 8.27
C GLN A 59 4.59 -20.57 9.50
N SER A 60 5.43 -21.59 9.67
CA SER A 60 5.37 -22.50 10.81
C SER A 60 5.71 -21.84 12.16
N MET A 61 6.36 -20.68 12.13
CA MET A 61 6.72 -19.94 13.33
C MET A 61 5.55 -19.15 13.91
N ILE A 62 4.46 -19.02 13.17
CA ILE A 62 3.28 -18.28 13.64
C ILE A 62 2.47 -19.19 14.55
N VAL A 63 2.35 -18.81 15.81
CA VAL A 63 1.58 -19.58 16.80
C VAL A 63 0.09 -19.36 16.61
N SER A 64 -0.31 -18.07 16.46
CA SER A 64 -1.71 -17.74 16.22
C SER A 64 -1.79 -16.39 15.51
N ARG A 65 -2.91 -16.14 14.84
CA ARG A 65 -3.16 -14.88 14.16
C ARG A 65 -4.41 -14.23 14.74
N ARG A 66 -4.58 -12.94 14.40
CA ARG A 66 -5.77 -12.21 14.81
C ARG A 66 -7.03 -12.89 14.25
N LYS A 67 -7.98 -13.14 15.11
CA LYS A 67 -9.28 -13.67 14.70
C LYS A 67 -10.14 -12.55 14.12
N LYS A 68 -10.89 -12.86 13.10
CA LYS A 68 -11.88 -11.94 12.55
C LYS A 68 -13.17 -12.00 13.31
#